data_20c8410735430fd68d54d15e94173ab7
#
_entry.id   20c8410735430fd68d54d15e94173ab7
#
_cell.length_a   1.000
_cell.length_b   1.000
_cell.length_c   1.000
_cell.angle_alpha   90.00
_cell.angle_beta   90.00
_cell.angle_gamma   90.00
#
_symmetry.space_group_name_H-M   'P 1'
#
loop_
_entity.id
_entity.type
_entity.pdbx_description
1 polymer ?
#
loop_
_entity_poly.entity_id
_entity_poly.type
_entity_poly.pdbx_seq_one_letter_code
_entity_poly.pdbx_strand_id
1 'polypeptide(L)'
;MQKARSRPILMTILGLSLIASACGSSGGGSPSTTARGTVTVAGFNFNESTILMDIYGKALAAKGYTVNYKANLGNREIVEPALASGQIDFYPGYAATDLEFINKAKGEATGDAQATADKLNTYLSAIGARALTPSPAIDANAFAVTKATATKNNLSKLSDLAPVASQMTLGGPTECATRPYCQPGLEKTYGAKFKAFKALDADGPLTRAALTGGQIDVGLVFSSDGDLDTRGYVVLQDDKHLEAADNIVPIIRTKVLNAEITTLFNNISAALNTTDLRAMNKSADVDKQDPDVLATAWLKQHNFTK
;
A
#
# COMPACT_ATOMS: atom_id res chain seq x y z
N MET A 1 27.00 -38.74 -60.20
CA MET A 1 26.82 -40.18 -60.53
C MET A 1 25.74 -40.74 -59.61
N GLN A 2 24.78 -41.15 -60.17
CA GLN A 2 23.74 -42.15 -60.23
C GLN A 2 22.59 -41.91 -59.27
N LYS A 3 21.46 -41.50 -59.78
CA LYS A 3 20.28 -42.22 -60.37
C LYS A 3 19.61 -43.11 -59.35
N ALA A 4 18.40 -42.76 -58.91
CA ALA A 4 17.07 -42.87 -59.51
C ALA A 4 16.36 -44.21 -59.17
N ARG A 5 15.12 -44.10 -58.82
CA ARG A 5 13.93 -44.85 -59.27
C ARG A 5 12.93 -45.02 -58.11
N SER A 6 11.86 -44.26 -58.07
CA SER A 6 10.54 -44.47 -58.69
C SER A 6 9.96 -45.89 -58.63
N ARG A 7 8.83 -46.10 -57.94
CA ARG A 7 7.50 -46.29 -58.50
C ARG A 7 6.48 -46.85 -57.49
N PRO A 8 5.17 -46.70 -57.78
CA PRO A 8 4.07 -46.75 -56.86
C PRO A 8 3.20 -48.01 -57.02
N ILE A 9 2.20 -48.25 -56.22
CA ILE A 9 1.01 -49.12 -56.48
C ILE A 9 0.11 -48.92 -55.24
N LEU A 10 -1.02 -48.40 -55.34
CA LEU A 10 -2.34 -48.65 -55.94
C LEU A 10 -3.30 -49.25 -54.90
N MET A 11 -4.27 -48.44 -54.52
CA MET A 11 -5.72 -48.70 -54.41
C MET A 11 -6.20 -50.00 -53.75
N THR A 12 -6.99 -49.90 -52.69
CA THR A 12 -8.31 -50.56 -52.72
C THR A 12 -9.27 -49.91 -51.72
N ILE A 13 -10.44 -49.70 -52.24
CA ILE A 13 -11.66 -49.11 -51.67
C ILE A 13 -12.41 -50.24 -50.94
N LEU A 14 -13.15 -49.88 -49.90
CA LEU A 14 -14.52 -50.32 -49.59
C LEU A 14 -14.74 -50.62 -48.10
N GLY A 15 -15.75 -50.02 -47.54
CA GLY A 15 -16.34 -50.46 -46.27
C GLY A 15 -17.14 -49.41 -45.55
N LEU A 16 -18.28 -49.06 -46.07
CA LEU A 16 -19.33 -48.24 -45.44
C LEU A 16 -19.94 -49.04 -44.30
N SER A 17 -19.91 -48.53 -43.05
CA SER A 17 -20.85 -49.00 -42.02
C SER A 17 -21.21 -47.83 -41.10
N LEU A 18 -22.36 -47.24 -41.32
CA LEU A 18 -23.07 -46.43 -40.35
C LEU A 18 -23.50 -47.30 -39.16
N ILE A 19 -23.06 -46.94 -37.96
CA ILE A 19 -23.76 -47.32 -36.72
C ILE A 19 -24.01 -46.02 -35.93
N ALA A 20 -25.24 -45.55 -35.99
CA ALA A 20 -25.77 -44.59 -35.08
C ALA A 20 -25.97 -45.24 -33.71
N SER A 21 -25.20 -44.81 -32.72
CA SER A 21 -25.50 -45.11 -31.30
C SER A 21 -25.64 -43.78 -30.57
N ALA A 22 -26.88 -43.37 -30.42
CA ALA A 22 -27.30 -42.36 -29.49
C ALA A 22 -27.14 -42.93 -28.06
N CYS A 23 -26.13 -42.46 -27.32
CA CYS A 23 -26.11 -42.56 -25.87
C CYS A 23 -25.99 -41.17 -25.32
N GLY A 24 -27.08 -40.68 -24.73
CA GLY A 24 -27.11 -39.47 -23.95
C GLY A 24 -26.18 -39.62 -22.74
N SER A 25 -25.13 -38.85 -22.72
CA SER A 25 -24.35 -38.58 -21.52
C SER A 25 -24.72 -37.18 -21.06
N SER A 26 -25.52 -37.12 -19.99
CA SER A 26 -25.66 -35.95 -19.15
C SER A 26 -24.29 -35.61 -18.56
N GLY A 27 -23.46 -34.98 -19.34
CA GLY A 27 -22.23 -34.37 -18.90
C GLY A 27 -22.57 -33.13 -18.05
N GLY A 28 -22.49 -33.29 -16.73
CA GLY A 28 -22.42 -32.13 -15.83
C GLY A 28 -21.24 -31.27 -16.24
N GLY A 29 -21.48 -30.22 -16.99
CA GLY A 29 -20.51 -29.20 -17.26
C GLY A 29 -20.16 -28.55 -15.95
N SER A 30 -18.99 -28.87 -15.38
CA SER A 30 -18.39 -27.98 -14.39
C SER A 30 -18.38 -26.59 -14.99
N PRO A 31 -18.83 -25.57 -14.25
CA PRO A 31 -18.76 -24.21 -14.78
C PRO A 31 -17.30 -23.91 -15.09
N SER A 32 -16.99 -23.75 -16.37
CA SER A 32 -15.71 -23.21 -16.83
C SER A 32 -15.60 -21.83 -16.23
N THR A 33 -14.86 -21.69 -15.13
CA THR A 33 -14.50 -20.39 -14.59
C THR A 33 -13.60 -19.72 -15.61
N THR A 34 -14.22 -18.89 -16.45
CA THR A 34 -13.48 -18.01 -17.37
C THR A 34 -12.48 -17.24 -16.51
N ALA A 35 -11.18 -17.43 -16.77
CA ALA A 35 -10.15 -16.74 -16.03
C ALA A 35 -10.39 -15.23 -16.12
N ARG A 36 -10.61 -14.58 -14.97
CA ARG A 36 -11.02 -13.17 -14.88
C ARG A 36 -9.88 -12.18 -15.14
N GLY A 37 -8.73 -12.67 -15.58
CA GLY A 37 -7.54 -11.88 -15.83
C GLY A 37 -6.54 -11.92 -14.66
N THR A 38 -5.38 -11.32 -14.90
CA THR A 38 -4.28 -11.26 -13.93
C THR A 38 -4.12 -9.83 -13.44
N VAL A 39 -3.94 -9.65 -12.13
CA VAL A 39 -3.66 -8.37 -11.48
C VAL A 39 -2.38 -8.52 -10.66
N THR A 40 -1.40 -7.65 -10.92
CA THR A 40 -0.18 -7.58 -10.12
C THR A 40 -0.35 -6.53 -9.03
N VAL A 41 -0.35 -6.98 -7.77
CA VAL A 41 -0.51 -6.12 -6.59
C VAL A 41 0.84 -5.89 -5.91
N ALA A 42 1.07 -4.70 -5.38
CA ALA A 42 2.31 -4.36 -4.70
C ALA A 42 2.07 -3.71 -3.35
N GLY A 43 3.06 -3.80 -2.46
CA GLY A 43 3.14 -3.10 -1.19
C GLY A 43 4.47 -2.37 -1.04
N PHE A 44 4.48 -1.30 -0.26
CA PHE A 44 5.68 -0.61 0.19
C PHE A 44 6.52 -1.50 1.13
N ASN A 45 7.68 -1.02 1.55
CA ASN A 45 8.64 -1.77 2.37
C ASN A 45 8.37 -1.70 3.89
N PHE A 46 7.11 -1.81 4.30
CA PHE A 46 6.68 -1.89 5.69
C PHE A 46 5.43 -2.77 5.85
N ASN A 47 5.19 -3.30 7.06
CA ASN A 47 4.20 -4.36 7.30
C ASN A 47 2.77 -3.93 7.00
N GLU A 48 2.34 -2.72 7.37
CA GLU A 48 1.00 -2.22 7.07
C GLU A 48 0.68 -2.32 5.58
N SER A 49 1.60 -1.85 4.75
CA SER A 49 1.40 -1.89 3.29
C SER A 49 1.33 -3.32 2.76
N THR A 50 2.06 -4.26 3.37
CA THR A 50 1.96 -5.69 3.02
C THR A 50 0.62 -6.25 3.43
N ILE A 51 0.12 -5.95 4.64
CA ILE A 51 -1.21 -6.36 5.11
C ILE A 51 -2.30 -5.85 4.17
N LEU A 52 -2.25 -4.55 3.82
CA LEU A 52 -3.22 -3.93 2.91
C LEU A 52 -3.15 -4.55 1.51
N MET A 53 -1.94 -4.76 0.96
CA MET A 53 -1.75 -5.45 -0.32
C MET A 53 -2.40 -6.84 -0.29
N ASP A 54 -2.22 -7.60 0.78
CA ASP A 54 -2.78 -8.94 0.95
C ASP A 54 -4.31 -8.90 1.09
N ILE A 55 -4.87 -7.93 1.79
CA ILE A 55 -6.33 -7.73 1.90
C ILE A 55 -6.93 -7.57 0.50
N TYR A 56 -6.47 -6.62 -0.29
CA TYR A 56 -7.01 -6.38 -1.63
C TYR A 56 -6.71 -7.55 -2.59
N GLY A 57 -5.50 -8.10 -2.55
CA GLY A 57 -5.09 -9.20 -3.42
C GLY A 57 -5.87 -10.49 -3.15
N LYS A 58 -6.03 -10.88 -1.89
CA LYS A 58 -6.80 -12.08 -1.52
C LYS A 58 -8.30 -11.93 -1.83
N ALA A 59 -8.85 -10.74 -1.66
CA ALA A 59 -10.23 -10.45 -2.05
C ALA A 59 -10.43 -10.60 -3.56
N LEU A 60 -9.47 -10.15 -4.39
CA LEU A 60 -9.47 -10.39 -5.84
C LEU A 60 -9.38 -11.89 -6.16
N ALA A 61 -8.46 -12.60 -5.52
CA ALA A 61 -8.31 -14.06 -5.71
C ALA A 61 -9.60 -14.82 -5.36
N ALA A 62 -10.30 -14.42 -4.29
CA ALA A 62 -11.59 -14.99 -3.91
C ALA A 62 -12.69 -14.73 -4.96
N LYS A 63 -12.54 -13.70 -5.80
CA LYS A 63 -13.41 -13.44 -6.97
C LYS A 63 -12.95 -14.16 -8.24
N GLY A 64 -11.86 -14.95 -8.20
CA GLY A 64 -11.36 -15.75 -9.31
C GLY A 64 -10.37 -15.04 -10.23
N TYR A 65 -9.79 -13.90 -9.80
CA TYR A 65 -8.66 -13.28 -10.47
C TYR A 65 -7.36 -14.03 -10.16
N THR A 66 -6.44 -14.09 -11.12
CA THR A 66 -5.05 -14.49 -10.84
C THR A 66 -4.32 -13.28 -10.25
N VAL A 67 -3.72 -13.44 -9.08
CA VAL A 67 -3.03 -12.33 -8.40
C VAL A 67 -1.55 -12.63 -8.26
N ASN A 68 -0.72 -11.70 -8.74
CA ASN A 68 0.72 -11.71 -8.53
C ASN A 68 1.07 -10.70 -7.43
N TYR A 69 1.75 -11.14 -6.38
CA TYR A 69 2.11 -10.29 -5.24
C TYR A 69 3.56 -9.82 -5.35
N LYS A 70 3.78 -8.52 -5.11
CA LYS A 70 5.10 -7.88 -4.99
C LYS A 70 5.18 -7.11 -3.67
N ALA A 71 5.29 -7.86 -2.57
CA ALA A 71 5.51 -7.27 -1.25
C ALA A 71 6.90 -6.61 -1.17
N ASN A 72 7.03 -5.62 -0.28
CA ASN A 72 8.30 -4.93 -0.01
C ASN A 72 8.99 -4.40 -1.29
N LEU A 73 8.21 -3.88 -2.24
CA LEU A 73 8.75 -3.42 -3.53
C LEU A 73 9.70 -2.22 -3.35
N GLY A 74 9.51 -1.44 -2.31
CA GLY A 74 10.32 -0.27 -1.98
C GLY A 74 9.46 0.88 -1.45
N ASN A 75 10.06 2.07 -1.43
CA ASN A 75 9.33 3.30 -1.11
C ASN A 75 8.53 3.81 -2.33
N ARG A 76 7.84 4.96 -2.19
CA ARG A 76 6.98 5.52 -3.24
C ARG A 76 7.75 5.86 -4.51
N GLU A 77 9.01 6.25 -4.38
CA GLU A 77 9.93 6.53 -5.49
C GLU A 77 10.16 5.31 -6.40
N ILE A 78 9.87 4.09 -5.92
CA ILE A 78 9.93 2.84 -6.68
C ILE A 78 8.53 2.39 -7.11
N VAL A 79 7.54 2.43 -6.19
CA VAL A 79 6.21 1.86 -6.40
C VAL A 79 5.41 2.65 -7.45
N GLU A 80 5.42 3.97 -7.38
CA GLU A 80 4.65 4.82 -8.31
C GLU A 80 5.19 4.73 -9.75
N PRO A 81 6.50 4.80 -10.05
CA PRO A 81 7.02 4.51 -11.37
C PRO A 81 6.74 3.08 -11.86
N ALA A 82 6.69 2.09 -10.97
CA ALA A 82 6.32 0.72 -11.33
C ALA A 82 4.84 0.62 -11.77
N LEU A 83 3.94 1.39 -11.14
CA LEU A 83 2.55 1.52 -11.59
C LEU A 83 2.47 2.21 -12.96
N ALA A 84 3.13 3.34 -13.11
CA ALA A 84 3.14 4.12 -14.35
C ALA A 84 3.67 3.31 -15.55
N SER A 85 4.72 2.51 -15.36
CA SER A 85 5.29 1.63 -16.39
C SER A 85 4.49 0.34 -16.63
N GLY A 86 3.55 -0.01 -15.73
CA GLY A 86 2.77 -1.24 -15.80
C GLY A 86 3.49 -2.49 -15.30
N GLN A 87 4.53 -2.34 -14.52
CA GLN A 87 5.16 -3.45 -13.80
C GLN A 87 4.29 -3.97 -12.65
N ILE A 88 3.42 -3.12 -12.13
CA ILE A 88 2.35 -3.45 -11.19
C ILE A 88 1.05 -2.83 -11.70
N ASP A 89 -0.07 -3.38 -11.24
CA ASP A 89 -1.40 -2.89 -11.60
C ASP A 89 -2.11 -2.18 -10.45
N PHE A 90 -1.71 -2.44 -9.22
CA PHE A 90 -2.38 -1.94 -8.03
C PHE A 90 -1.42 -1.82 -6.85
N TYR A 91 -1.62 -0.80 -6.03
CA TYR A 91 -1.10 -0.72 -4.66
C TYR A 91 -2.08 0.04 -3.75
N PRO A 92 -2.14 -0.30 -2.45
CA PRO A 92 -2.80 0.54 -1.46
C PRO A 92 -1.94 1.76 -1.19
N GLY A 93 -2.45 2.94 -1.51
CA GLY A 93 -1.78 4.22 -1.34
C GLY A 93 -2.31 5.03 -0.17
N TYR A 94 -1.75 6.23 0.00
CA TYR A 94 -2.06 7.21 1.04
C TYR A 94 -2.38 8.54 0.37
N ALA A 95 -3.63 9.00 0.48
CA ALA A 95 -4.20 9.99 -0.43
C ALA A 95 -3.39 11.29 -0.52
N ALA A 96 -3.03 11.89 0.63
CA ALA A 96 -2.29 13.14 0.67
C ALA A 96 -0.84 12.97 0.22
N THR A 97 -0.16 11.96 0.74
CA THR A 97 1.25 11.70 0.42
C THR A 97 1.42 11.30 -1.05
N ASP A 98 0.52 10.49 -1.63
CA ASP A 98 0.57 10.16 -3.05
C ASP A 98 0.29 11.40 -3.94
N LEU A 99 -0.67 12.25 -3.54
CA LEU A 99 -0.91 13.50 -4.26
C LEU A 99 0.32 14.39 -4.27
N GLU A 100 0.92 14.65 -3.10
CA GLU A 100 2.07 15.54 -3.01
C GLU A 100 3.33 14.96 -3.66
N PHE A 101 3.42 13.64 -3.77
CA PHE A 101 4.48 12.99 -4.53
C PHE A 101 4.32 13.22 -6.04
N ILE A 102 3.15 12.87 -6.61
CA ILE A 102 2.93 12.95 -8.07
C ILE A 102 2.86 14.40 -8.57
N ASN A 103 2.36 15.33 -7.74
CA ASN A 103 2.27 16.74 -8.09
C ASN A 103 3.56 17.53 -7.78
N LYS A 104 4.61 16.87 -7.24
CA LYS A 104 5.91 17.47 -6.86
C LYS A 104 5.76 18.54 -5.77
N ALA A 105 5.09 18.20 -4.69
CA ALA A 105 4.92 19.00 -3.48
C ALA A 105 4.27 20.39 -3.73
N LYS A 106 3.20 20.42 -4.52
CA LYS A 106 2.46 21.67 -4.78
C LYS A 106 1.59 22.15 -3.60
N GLY A 107 1.40 21.32 -2.58
CA GLY A 107 0.56 21.63 -1.43
C GLY A 107 -0.92 21.66 -1.77
N GLU A 108 -1.39 20.70 -2.59
CA GLU A 108 -2.78 20.62 -3.05
C GLU A 108 -3.62 19.62 -2.24
N ALA A 109 -2.99 18.81 -1.38
CA ALA A 109 -3.70 17.94 -0.46
C ALA A 109 -4.42 18.76 0.64
N THR A 110 -5.59 18.29 1.07
CA THR A 110 -6.43 18.95 2.05
C THR A 110 -6.79 18.00 3.20
N GLY A 111 -7.50 18.51 4.21
CA GLY A 111 -8.07 17.69 5.29
C GLY A 111 -9.30 16.85 4.86
N ASP A 112 -9.77 17.00 3.61
CA ASP A 112 -10.87 16.21 3.05
C ASP A 112 -10.29 15.08 2.17
N ALA A 113 -10.54 13.84 2.59
CA ALA A 113 -10.00 12.65 1.92
C ALA A 113 -10.52 12.49 0.49
N GLN A 114 -11.81 12.77 0.24
CA GLN A 114 -12.38 12.63 -1.09
C GLN A 114 -11.89 13.73 -2.03
N ALA A 115 -11.85 14.98 -1.57
CA ALA A 115 -11.31 16.09 -2.35
C ALA A 115 -9.82 15.86 -2.69
N THR A 116 -9.04 15.31 -1.75
CA THR A 116 -7.64 14.95 -1.97
C THR A 116 -7.51 13.82 -3.01
N ALA A 117 -8.32 12.76 -2.92
CA ALA A 117 -8.34 11.67 -3.89
C ALA A 117 -8.81 12.13 -5.29
N ASP A 118 -9.80 13.02 -5.36
CA ASP A 118 -10.26 13.60 -6.63
C ASP A 118 -9.16 14.45 -7.28
N LYS A 119 -8.43 15.21 -6.49
CA LYS A 119 -7.28 15.97 -6.95
C LYS A 119 -6.14 15.05 -7.43
N LEU A 120 -5.84 13.99 -6.67
CA LEU A 120 -4.87 12.96 -7.06
C LEU A 120 -5.24 12.35 -8.42
N ASN A 121 -6.52 12.10 -8.67
CA ASN A 121 -7.01 11.56 -9.93
C ASN A 121 -6.72 12.45 -11.14
N THR A 122 -6.60 13.77 -10.97
CA THR A 122 -6.22 14.67 -12.07
C THR A 122 -4.80 14.38 -12.58
N TYR A 123 -3.90 13.91 -11.70
CA TYR A 123 -2.53 13.53 -12.04
C TYR A 123 -2.42 12.07 -12.48
N LEU A 124 -3.08 11.14 -11.76
CA LEU A 124 -3.03 9.70 -12.05
C LEU A 124 -3.56 9.38 -13.45
N SER A 125 -4.52 10.15 -13.96
CA SER A 125 -5.07 9.97 -15.32
C SER A 125 -4.00 10.03 -16.40
N ALA A 126 -2.97 10.84 -16.22
CA ALA A 126 -1.86 10.99 -17.17
C ALA A 126 -0.97 9.73 -17.26
N ILE A 127 -0.95 8.90 -16.21
CA ILE A 127 -0.21 7.64 -16.18
C ILE A 127 -1.11 6.40 -16.34
N GLY A 128 -2.39 6.62 -16.73
CA GLY A 128 -3.35 5.54 -16.94
C GLY A 128 -3.76 4.81 -15.65
N ALA A 129 -3.78 5.52 -14.52
CA ALA A 129 -4.17 5.01 -13.22
C ALA A 129 -5.31 5.82 -12.59
N ARG A 130 -5.90 5.29 -11.54
CA ARG A 130 -6.98 5.93 -10.79
C ARG A 130 -6.93 5.55 -9.30
N ALA A 131 -7.15 6.53 -8.44
CA ALA A 131 -7.51 6.35 -7.05
C ALA A 131 -9.02 6.10 -6.95
N LEU A 132 -9.43 5.09 -6.19
CA LEU A 132 -10.83 4.81 -5.89
C LEU A 132 -11.27 5.53 -4.61
N THR A 133 -12.39 5.12 -4.02
CA THR A 133 -12.90 5.75 -2.78
C THR A 133 -11.92 5.55 -1.62
N PRO A 134 -11.47 6.63 -0.95
CA PRO A 134 -10.65 6.51 0.23
C PRO A 134 -11.39 5.79 1.37
N SER A 135 -10.63 5.08 2.21
CA SER A 135 -11.17 4.46 3.42
C SER A 135 -11.30 5.48 4.57
N PRO A 136 -12.11 5.19 5.60
CA PRO A 136 -12.04 5.91 6.88
C PRO A 136 -10.70 5.74 7.63
N ALA A 137 -9.93 4.70 7.31
CA ALA A 137 -8.64 4.46 7.92
C ALA A 137 -7.62 5.52 7.50
N ILE A 138 -6.89 6.05 8.46
CA ILE A 138 -5.87 7.08 8.28
C ILE A 138 -4.54 6.52 8.78
N ASP A 139 -3.50 6.74 7.98
CA ASP A 139 -2.12 6.62 8.38
C ASP A 139 -1.32 7.82 7.86
N ALA A 140 -1.07 8.77 8.74
CA ALA A 140 -0.27 9.96 8.46
C ALA A 140 1.08 9.89 9.19
N ASN A 141 2.06 10.63 8.71
CA ASN A 141 3.27 10.81 9.49
C ASN A 141 2.96 11.47 10.83
N ALA A 142 3.68 11.05 11.84
CA ALA A 142 3.68 11.64 13.16
C ALA A 142 5.12 11.72 13.66
N PHE A 143 5.36 12.54 14.67
CA PHE A 143 6.70 12.72 15.21
C PHE A 143 6.68 12.45 16.71
N ALA A 144 7.54 11.55 17.13
CA ALA A 144 7.60 11.12 18.51
C ALA A 144 8.96 11.42 19.15
N VAL A 145 8.94 11.66 20.44
CA VAL A 145 10.10 11.78 21.31
C VAL A 145 9.97 10.83 22.49
N THR A 146 11.06 10.52 23.18
CA THR A 146 10.97 9.79 24.44
C THR A 146 10.33 10.67 25.54
N LYS A 147 9.70 10.05 26.54
CA LYS A 147 9.18 10.78 27.72
C LYS A 147 10.26 11.66 28.38
N ALA A 148 11.49 11.14 28.45
CA ALA A 148 12.61 11.90 29.01
C ALA A 148 12.92 13.15 28.18
N THR A 149 12.97 13.03 26.85
CA THR A 149 13.17 14.15 25.92
C THR A 149 12.02 15.16 26.01
N ALA A 150 10.76 14.68 26.04
CA ALA A 150 9.59 15.52 26.20
C ALA A 150 9.63 16.33 27.50
N THR A 151 9.89 15.68 28.63
CA THR A 151 9.97 16.34 29.95
C THR A 151 11.13 17.35 30.00
N LYS A 152 12.32 16.95 29.53
CA LYS A 152 13.51 17.82 29.54
C LYS A 152 13.32 19.11 28.76
N ASN A 153 12.63 19.05 27.62
CA ASN A 153 12.47 20.16 26.69
C ASN A 153 11.04 20.74 26.67
N ASN A 154 10.16 20.27 27.54
CA ASN A 154 8.76 20.69 27.65
C ASN A 154 8.00 20.54 26.31
N LEU A 155 8.13 19.38 25.65
CA LEU A 155 7.54 19.08 24.35
C LEU A 155 6.20 18.36 24.51
N SER A 156 5.16 18.87 23.86
CA SER A 156 3.85 18.22 23.74
C SER A 156 3.26 18.33 22.33
N LYS A 157 3.72 19.31 21.56
CA LYS A 157 3.25 19.61 20.21
C LYS A 157 4.41 19.99 19.30
N LEU A 158 4.20 19.95 17.97
CA LEU A 158 5.24 20.24 16.98
C LEU A 158 5.75 21.66 17.05
N SER A 159 4.91 22.64 17.44
CA SER A 159 5.36 24.02 17.65
C SER A 159 6.42 24.16 18.76
N ASP A 160 6.48 23.23 19.71
CA ASP A 160 7.44 23.28 20.80
C ASP A 160 8.86 22.89 20.34
N LEU A 161 9.01 22.32 19.13
CA LEU A 161 10.32 21.95 18.57
C LEU A 161 11.16 23.16 18.13
N ALA A 162 10.53 24.26 17.67
CA ALA A 162 11.23 25.39 17.09
C ALA A 162 12.42 25.92 17.92
N PRO A 163 12.28 26.14 19.24
CA PRO A 163 13.38 26.69 20.04
C PRO A 163 14.51 25.68 20.34
N VAL A 164 14.28 24.38 20.18
CA VAL A 164 15.21 23.33 20.59
C VAL A 164 15.73 22.43 19.47
N ALA A 165 15.05 22.43 18.31
CA ALA A 165 15.39 21.56 17.17
C ALA A 165 16.85 21.69 16.71
N SER A 166 17.46 22.89 16.82
CA SER A 166 18.86 23.12 16.46
C SER A 166 19.88 22.34 17.30
N GLN A 167 19.44 21.71 18.38
CA GLN A 167 20.25 20.84 19.22
C GLN A 167 19.87 19.35 19.03
N MET A 168 18.82 19.06 18.26
CA MET A 168 18.20 17.74 18.12
C MET A 168 18.51 17.09 16.77
N THR A 169 18.55 15.78 16.78
CA THR A 169 18.64 14.94 15.57
C THR A 169 17.26 14.38 15.24
N LEU A 170 16.78 14.63 14.02
CA LEU A 170 15.59 13.98 13.47
C LEU A 170 16.00 12.65 12.82
N GLY A 171 15.23 11.60 13.03
CA GLY A 171 15.41 10.30 12.37
C GLY A 171 14.15 9.86 11.62
N GLY A 172 14.37 9.17 10.51
CA GLY A 172 13.31 8.64 9.65
C GLY A 172 13.85 8.07 8.35
N PRO A 173 13.00 7.61 7.43
CA PRO A 173 13.44 7.06 6.15
C PRO A 173 14.17 8.14 5.32
N THR A 174 15.05 7.69 4.43
CA THR A 174 15.93 8.58 3.65
C THR A 174 15.18 9.71 2.95
N GLU A 175 14.01 9.42 2.41
CA GLU A 175 13.15 10.37 1.71
C GLU A 175 12.52 11.46 2.62
N CYS A 176 12.50 11.24 3.93
CA CYS A 176 12.02 12.24 4.90
C CYS A 176 12.80 13.56 4.80
N ALA A 177 14.08 13.50 4.42
CA ALA A 177 14.90 14.70 4.22
C ALA A 177 14.38 15.65 3.11
N THR A 178 13.53 15.15 2.20
CA THR A 178 13.07 15.91 1.01
C THR A 178 11.56 15.99 0.87
N ARG A 179 10.78 15.15 1.59
CA ARG A 179 9.32 15.14 1.48
C ARG A 179 8.65 16.27 2.26
N PRO A 180 7.56 16.85 1.70
CA PRO A 180 6.87 18.00 2.30
C PRO A 180 6.27 17.69 3.69
N TYR A 181 5.82 16.47 3.93
CA TYR A 181 5.28 16.03 5.22
C TYR A 181 6.35 15.45 6.15
N CYS A 182 7.60 15.88 6.03
CA CYS A 182 8.66 15.49 6.93
C CYS A 182 9.59 16.66 7.23
N GLN A 183 10.91 16.50 7.14
CA GLN A 183 11.85 17.55 7.54
C GLN A 183 11.57 18.92 6.90
N PRO A 184 11.35 19.06 5.57
CA PRO A 184 11.02 20.35 4.96
C PRO A 184 9.72 20.97 5.49
N GLY A 185 8.71 20.16 5.75
CA GLY A 185 7.45 20.61 6.33
C GLY A 185 7.60 21.09 7.77
N LEU A 186 8.31 20.33 8.60
CA LEU A 186 8.64 20.74 9.98
C LEU A 186 9.40 22.06 10.00
N GLU A 187 10.36 22.25 9.11
CA GLU A 187 11.10 23.49 9.00
C GLU A 187 10.22 24.66 8.55
N LYS A 188 9.43 24.47 7.48
CA LYS A 188 8.59 25.53 6.88
C LYS A 188 7.42 25.92 7.78
N THR A 189 6.71 24.93 8.36
CA THR A 189 5.46 25.15 9.12
C THR A 189 5.73 25.51 10.57
N TYR A 190 6.70 24.85 11.17
CA TYR A 190 7.01 24.96 12.61
C TYR A 190 8.30 25.73 12.92
N GLY A 191 9.15 25.99 11.92
CA GLY A 191 10.46 26.58 12.14
C GLY A 191 11.46 25.62 12.81
N ALA A 192 11.16 24.32 12.83
CA ALA A 192 11.96 23.30 13.49
C ALA A 192 13.17 22.91 12.62
N LYS A 193 14.27 23.67 12.75
CA LYS A 193 15.54 23.43 12.04
C LYS A 193 16.40 22.46 12.86
N PHE A 194 16.44 21.21 12.46
CA PHE A 194 17.20 20.18 13.16
C PHE A 194 18.70 20.33 12.96
N LYS A 195 19.47 19.97 14.01
CA LYS A 195 20.94 19.90 13.98
C LYS A 195 21.43 18.89 12.93
N ALA A 196 20.76 17.75 12.82
CA ALA A 196 21.11 16.68 11.92
C ALA A 196 19.88 15.84 11.55
N PHE A 197 19.97 15.16 10.42
CA PHE A 197 19.05 14.12 10.01
C PHE A 197 19.78 12.76 9.97
N LYS A 198 19.17 11.72 10.52
CA LYS A 198 19.67 10.35 10.46
C LYS A 198 18.73 9.48 9.65
N ALA A 199 19.20 8.97 8.51
CA ALA A 199 18.46 8.04 7.68
C ALA A 199 18.35 6.69 8.37
N LEU A 200 17.11 6.20 8.48
CA LEU A 200 16.71 4.95 9.15
C LEU A 200 15.61 4.27 8.31
N ASP A 201 14.83 3.39 8.92
CA ASP A 201 13.62 2.83 8.31
C ASP A 201 12.38 3.71 8.55
N ALA A 202 11.28 3.36 7.89
CA ALA A 202 10.00 4.06 8.02
C ALA A 202 9.22 3.44 9.20
N ASP A 203 9.30 4.07 10.38
CA ASP A 203 8.70 3.61 11.65
C ASP A 203 9.03 2.15 12.01
N GLY A 204 10.17 1.67 11.56
CA GLY A 204 10.59 0.30 11.78
C GLY A 204 11.50 0.14 13.01
N PRO A 205 12.05 -1.09 13.18
CA PRO A 205 12.90 -1.40 14.32
C PRO A 205 14.12 -0.50 14.48
N LEU A 206 14.71 -0.01 13.37
CA LEU A 206 15.89 0.85 13.42
C LEU A 206 15.55 2.24 13.96
N THR A 207 14.45 2.85 13.51
CA THR A 207 13.97 4.14 14.01
C THR A 207 13.61 4.05 15.49
N ARG A 208 12.90 3.00 15.87
CA ARG A 208 12.49 2.75 17.26
C ARG A 208 13.68 2.51 18.19
N ALA A 209 14.65 1.71 17.78
CA ALA A 209 15.88 1.47 18.54
C ALA A 209 16.72 2.75 18.66
N ALA A 210 16.85 3.54 17.60
CA ALA A 210 17.59 4.79 17.61
C ALA A 210 16.96 5.83 18.54
N LEU A 211 15.62 5.92 18.55
CA LEU A 211 14.88 6.83 19.45
C LEU A 211 15.04 6.40 20.92
N THR A 212 14.81 5.12 21.23
CA THR A 212 14.96 4.58 22.59
C THR A 212 16.38 4.69 23.08
N GLY A 213 17.37 4.44 22.20
CA GLY A 213 18.79 4.49 22.52
C GLY A 213 19.40 5.90 22.51
N GLY A 214 18.61 6.96 22.27
CA GLY A 214 19.09 8.35 22.25
C GLY A 214 20.02 8.67 21.08
N GLN A 215 20.00 7.90 20.03
CA GLN A 215 20.77 8.19 18.80
C GLN A 215 20.06 9.24 17.93
N ILE A 216 18.75 9.40 18.10
CA ILE A 216 17.91 10.48 17.58
C ILE A 216 17.07 11.03 18.73
N ASP A 217 16.68 12.29 18.63
CA ASP A 217 15.85 12.96 19.62
C ASP A 217 14.38 12.96 19.23
N VAL A 218 14.11 13.07 17.92
CA VAL A 218 12.78 13.03 17.31
C VAL A 218 12.77 11.96 16.24
N GLY A 219 11.81 11.05 16.30
CA GLY A 219 11.61 9.99 15.30
C GLY A 219 10.33 10.22 14.51
N LEU A 220 10.39 10.01 13.17
CA LEU A 220 9.18 9.84 12.38
C LEU A 220 8.57 8.49 12.76
N VAL A 221 7.29 8.51 13.08
CA VAL A 221 6.44 7.34 13.34
C VAL A 221 5.16 7.49 12.54
N PHE A 222 4.34 6.43 12.48
CA PHE A 222 3.06 6.47 11.80
C PHE A 222 1.90 6.60 12.77
N SER A 223 0.87 7.37 12.41
CA SER A 223 -0.33 7.54 13.25
C SER A 223 -1.13 6.26 13.44
N SER A 224 -0.93 5.30 12.55
CA SER A 224 -1.50 3.94 12.60
C SER A 224 -0.68 2.93 13.42
N ASP A 225 0.49 3.31 13.97
CA ASP A 225 1.27 2.41 14.83
C ASP A 225 0.47 2.02 16.07
N GLY A 226 0.28 0.73 16.26
CA GLY A 226 -0.60 0.16 17.28
C GLY A 226 -0.03 0.13 18.68
N ASP A 227 1.25 0.50 18.90
CA ASP A 227 1.90 0.44 20.21
C ASP A 227 2.62 1.74 20.65
N LEU A 228 2.38 2.85 19.95
CA LEU A 228 2.94 4.16 20.32
C LEU A 228 2.72 4.49 21.80
N ASP A 229 1.52 4.26 22.31
CA ASP A 229 1.15 4.55 23.69
C ASP A 229 1.89 3.65 24.71
N THR A 230 2.24 2.43 24.33
CA THR A 230 2.86 1.43 25.20
C THR A 230 4.39 1.51 25.24
N ARG A 231 5.01 2.11 24.22
CA ARG A 231 6.49 2.25 24.13
C ARG A 231 7.07 3.34 25.01
N GLY A 232 6.23 4.16 25.64
CA GLY A 232 6.70 5.26 26.45
C GLY A 232 7.19 6.45 25.63
N TYR A 233 6.73 6.58 24.41
CA TYR A 233 6.92 7.77 23.58
C TYR A 233 5.86 8.83 23.87
N VAL A 234 6.16 10.05 23.51
CA VAL A 234 5.22 11.16 23.39
C VAL A 234 5.14 11.52 21.92
N VAL A 235 3.99 11.26 21.33
CA VAL A 235 3.67 11.73 19.97
C VAL A 235 3.34 13.21 20.08
N LEU A 236 4.07 14.06 19.35
CA LEU A 236 3.86 15.50 19.36
C LEU A 236 2.63 15.87 18.53
N GLN A 237 1.72 16.62 19.13
CA GLN A 237 0.51 17.07 18.45
C GLN A 237 0.86 17.96 17.25
N ASP A 238 0.25 17.68 16.11
CA ASP A 238 0.33 18.53 14.90
C ASP A 238 -0.62 19.73 15.01
N ASP A 239 -0.23 20.76 15.78
CA ASP A 239 -1.06 21.90 16.16
C ASP A 239 -1.21 22.97 15.06
N LYS A 240 -0.50 22.82 13.94
CA LYS A 240 -0.65 23.69 12.74
C LYS A 240 -1.08 22.92 11.50
N HIS A 241 -1.50 21.65 11.67
CA HIS A 241 -2.03 20.81 10.59
C HIS A 241 -1.09 20.73 9.39
N LEU A 242 0.17 20.32 9.66
CA LEU A 242 1.14 20.00 8.62
C LEU A 242 0.67 18.83 7.76
N GLU A 243 0.15 17.79 8.45
CA GLU A 243 -0.35 16.59 7.77
C GLU A 243 -1.76 16.85 7.21
N ALA A 244 -1.98 16.40 5.99
CA ALA A 244 -3.29 16.41 5.34
C ALA A 244 -4.02 15.06 5.55
N ALA A 245 -5.17 14.86 4.87
CA ALA A 245 -5.94 13.61 4.97
C ALA A 245 -5.21 12.47 4.27
N ASP A 246 -4.38 11.74 5.01
CA ASP A 246 -3.64 10.58 4.50
C ASP A 246 -4.41 9.27 4.74
N ASN A 247 -5.63 9.26 4.19
CA ASN A 247 -6.50 8.09 4.21
C ASN A 247 -5.99 7.02 3.24
N ILE A 248 -6.12 5.75 3.64
CA ILE A 248 -5.81 4.63 2.75
C ILE A 248 -6.69 4.71 1.51
N VAL A 249 -6.08 4.66 0.32
CA VAL A 249 -6.79 4.77 -0.95
C VAL A 249 -6.30 3.71 -1.94
N PRO A 250 -7.21 2.92 -2.58
CA PRO A 250 -6.80 1.98 -3.62
C PRO A 250 -6.37 2.73 -4.89
N ILE A 251 -5.13 2.54 -5.34
CA ILE A 251 -4.60 3.13 -6.56
C ILE A 251 -4.37 2.00 -7.59
N ILE A 252 -5.09 2.07 -8.71
CA ILE A 252 -5.16 0.98 -9.69
C ILE A 252 -5.05 1.49 -11.13
N ARG A 253 -4.39 0.73 -11.99
CA ARG A 253 -4.35 1.01 -13.42
C ARG A 253 -5.73 0.82 -14.06
N THR A 254 -6.13 1.79 -14.87
CA THR A 254 -7.43 1.76 -15.56
C THR A 254 -7.57 0.58 -16.52
N LYS A 255 -6.44 0.05 -17.02
CA LYS A 255 -6.41 -1.13 -17.91
C LYS A 255 -6.99 -2.39 -17.28
N VAL A 256 -6.84 -2.59 -15.99
CA VAL A 256 -7.34 -3.78 -15.27
C VAL A 256 -8.62 -3.48 -14.49
N LEU A 257 -9.00 -2.21 -14.37
CA LEU A 257 -10.18 -1.78 -13.63
C LEU A 257 -11.47 -2.13 -14.38
N ASN A 258 -12.42 -2.70 -13.65
CA ASN A 258 -13.78 -2.95 -14.11
C ASN A 258 -14.78 -2.70 -12.98
N ALA A 259 -16.07 -2.81 -13.26
CA ALA A 259 -17.13 -2.55 -12.27
C ALA A 259 -17.05 -3.47 -11.03
N GLU A 260 -16.68 -4.74 -11.22
CA GLU A 260 -16.55 -5.71 -10.11
C GLU A 260 -15.39 -5.35 -9.19
N ILE A 261 -14.21 -5.03 -9.75
CA ILE A 261 -13.04 -4.59 -8.96
C ILE A 261 -13.34 -3.27 -8.25
N THR A 262 -13.97 -2.32 -8.94
CA THR A 262 -14.36 -1.02 -8.34
C THR A 262 -15.27 -1.23 -7.13
N THR A 263 -16.32 -2.04 -7.28
CA THR A 263 -17.25 -2.34 -6.18
C THR A 263 -16.55 -3.06 -5.04
N LEU A 264 -15.74 -4.09 -5.33
CA LEU A 264 -15.00 -4.84 -4.32
C LEU A 264 -14.07 -3.94 -3.51
N PHE A 265 -13.27 -3.13 -4.19
CA PHE A 265 -12.28 -2.26 -3.54
C PHE A 265 -12.95 -1.14 -2.73
N ASN A 266 -14.02 -0.53 -3.24
CA ASN A 266 -14.77 0.47 -2.48
C ASN A 266 -15.45 -0.14 -1.24
N ASN A 267 -15.92 -1.39 -1.30
CA ASN A 267 -16.48 -2.07 -0.13
C ASN A 267 -15.40 -2.39 0.90
N ILE A 268 -14.20 -2.80 0.48
CA ILE A 268 -13.06 -3.00 1.38
C ILE A 268 -12.68 -1.65 2.02
N SER A 269 -12.54 -0.59 1.22
CA SER A 269 -12.25 0.76 1.74
C SER A 269 -13.28 1.20 2.78
N ALA A 270 -14.57 0.98 2.53
CA ALA A 270 -15.65 1.36 3.46
C ALA A 270 -15.59 0.58 4.79
N ALA A 271 -15.09 -0.66 4.79
CA ALA A 271 -14.97 -1.49 5.98
C ALA A 271 -13.67 -1.22 6.77
N LEU A 272 -12.62 -0.75 6.11
CA LEU A 272 -11.32 -0.52 6.73
C LEU A 272 -11.34 0.76 7.58
N ASN A 273 -10.95 0.65 8.84
CA ASN A 273 -10.89 1.76 9.79
C ASN A 273 -9.56 1.79 10.54
N THR A 274 -9.21 2.94 11.15
CA THR A 274 -7.94 3.13 11.85
C THR A 274 -7.77 2.19 13.05
N THR A 275 -8.85 1.79 13.72
CA THR A 275 -8.76 0.87 14.86
C THR A 275 -8.30 -0.52 14.43
N ASP A 276 -8.89 -1.05 13.36
CA ASP A 276 -8.49 -2.34 12.78
C ASP A 276 -7.04 -2.27 12.27
N LEU A 277 -6.69 -1.16 11.60
CA LEU A 277 -5.36 -0.95 11.06
C LEU A 277 -4.30 -0.97 12.18
N ARG A 278 -4.52 -0.21 13.26
CA ARG A 278 -3.65 -0.22 14.45
C ARG A 278 -3.52 -1.59 15.10
N ALA A 279 -4.61 -2.35 15.18
CA ALA A 279 -4.59 -3.69 15.75
C ALA A 279 -3.74 -4.65 14.89
N MET A 280 -3.90 -4.59 13.58
CA MET A 280 -3.10 -5.40 12.64
C MET A 280 -1.63 -4.99 12.66
N ASN A 281 -1.32 -3.69 12.68
CA ASN A 281 0.05 -3.18 12.76
C ASN A 281 0.74 -3.63 14.06
N LYS A 282 0.05 -3.52 15.19
CA LYS A 282 0.58 -4.05 16.46
C LYS A 282 0.88 -5.54 16.36
N SER A 283 -0.04 -6.32 15.83
CA SER A 283 0.15 -7.77 15.69
C SER A 283 1.33 -8.11 14.79
N ALA A 284 1.53 -7.37 13.69
CA ALA A 284 2.67 -7.59 12.81
C ALA A 284 4.00 -7.10 13.41
N ASP A 285 4.00 -5.87 13.95
CA ASP A 285 5.23 -5.19 14.36
C ASP A 285 5.73 -5.59 15.75
N VAL A 286 4.81 -5.91 16.67
CA VAL A 286 5.13 -6.28 18.05
C VAL A 286 5.07 -7.78 18.24
N ASP A 287 3.92 -8.38 17.90
CA ASP A 287 3.66 -9.81 18.15
C ASP A 287 4.26 -10.71 17.05
N LYS A 288 4.84 -10.10 15.99
CA LYS A 288 5.52 -10.76 14.86
C LYS A 288 4.63 -11.76 14.10
N GLN A 289 3.33 -11.47 14.04
CA GLN A 289 2.41 -12.24 13.24
C GLN A 289 2.62 -11.95 11.75
N ASP A 290 2.39 -12.97 10.93
CA ASP A 290 2.55 -12.86 9.48
C ASP A 290 1.44 -11.96 8.90
N PRO A 291 1.78 -10.92 8.10
CA PRO A 291 0.84 -10.08 7.38
C PRO A 291 -0.25 -10.85 6.61
N ASP A 292 0.11 -11.96 5.99
CA ASP A 292 -0.81 -12.86 5.26
C ASP A 292 -1.92 -13.42 6.17
N VAL A 293 -1.55 -13.83 7.38
CA VAL A 293 -2.49 -14.37 8.38
C VAL A 293 -3.44 -13.27 8.86
N LEU A 294 -2.91 -12.08 9.14
CA LEU A 294 -3.69 -10.93 9.58
C LEU A 294 -4.70 -10.48 8.52
N ALA A 295 -4.26 -10.35 7.28
CA ALA A 295 -5.12 -10.01 6.15
C ALA A 295 -6.24 -11.05 5.95
N THR A 296 -5.90 -12.34 6.06
CA THR A 296 -6.89 -13.43 5.94
C THR A 296 -7.93 -13.38 7.06
N ALA A 297 -7.51 -13.13 8.30
CA ALA A 297 -8.40 -13.01 9.44
C ALA A 297 -9.35 -11.81 9.28
N TRP A 298 -8.84 -10.64 8.89
CA TRP A 298 -9.63 -9.44 8.66
C TRP A 298 -10.67 -9.64 7.55
N LEU A 299 -10.28 -10.26 6.42
CA LEU A 299 -11.19 -10.56 5.30
C LEU A 299 -12.34 -11.49 5.71
N LYS A 300 -12.07 -12.50 6.53
CA LYS A 300 -13.11 -13.40 7.08
C LYS A 300 -14.03 -12.66 8.03
N GLN A 301 -13.50 -11.85 8.94
CA GLN A 301 -14.27 -11.05 9.90
C GLN A 301 -15.27 -10.12 9.18
N HIS A 302 -14.86 -9.55 8.05
CA HIS A 302 -15.68 -8.63 7.27
C HIS A 302 -16.45 -9.31 6.09
N ASN A 303 -16.45 -10.63 6.02
CA ASN A 303 -17.18 -11.43 5.02
C ASN A 303 -16.76 -11.20 3.56
N PHE A 304 -15.51 -10.83 3.30
CA PHE A 304 -14.95 -10.71 1.95
C PHE A 304 -14.46 -12.06 1.40
N THR A 305 -14.14 -12.99 2.28
CA THR A 305 -13.77 -14.39 1.97
C THR A 305 -14.53 -15.36 2.88
N LYS A 306 -14.62 -16.63 2.44
CA LYS A 306 -15.24 -17.70 3.24
C LYS A 306 -14.33 -18.24 4.32
#